data_e1489ad96a9c1e3e57e44654ba5d8837
#
_entry.id   e1489ad96a9c1e3e57e44654ba5d8837
#
_cell.length_a   1.000
_cell.length_b   1.000
_cell.length_c   1.000
_cell.angle_alpha   90.00
_cell.angle_beta   90.00
_cell.angle_gamma   90.00
#
_symmetry.space_group_name_H-M   'P 1'
#
loop_
_entity.id
_entity.type
_entity.pdbx_description
1 polymer ?
#
loop_
_entity_poly.entity_id
_entity_poly.type
_entity_poly.pdbx_seq_one_letter_code
_entity_poly.pdbx_strand_id
1 'polypeptide(L)'
;MIYCTGIKGSSELLKLKTILFPWSFPTDIMHLFFENVAPQMYAHWSEKFFNNSLSLLSNDYELSKSQWESIGVQMEKIKKDMPTDIGRPPRDIFKYHNGYKAVEWKNWIILFSLPLLEAYLNKRYLAKE
;
A
#
# COMPACT_ATOMS: atom_id res chain seq x y z
N MET A 1 -9.79 -14.89 28.02
CA MET A 1 -9.84 -15.19 26.57
C MET A 1 -10.18 -13.92 25.75
N ILE A 2 -9.56 -12.78 26.06
CA ILE A 2 -9.83 -11.46 25.43
C ILE A 2 -8.68 -11.03 24.50
N TYR A 3 -7.55 -11.73 24.55
CA TYR A 3 -6.33 -11.29 23.87
C TYR A 3 -6.18 -11.74 22.41
N CYS A 4 -7.03 -12.65 21.92
CA CYS A 4 -6.89 -13.17 20.56
C CYS A 4 -7.53 -12.29 19.47
N THR A 5 -8.36 -11.32 19.84
CA THR A 5 -9.10 -10.47 18.88
C THR A 5 -8.61 -9.02 18.83
N GLY A 6 -7.64 -8.64 19.67
CA GLY A 6 -7.20 -7.25 19.80
C GLY A 6 -8.21 -6.31 20.48
N ILE A 7 -9.39 -6.80 20.85
CA ILE A 7 -10.45 -6.02 21.49
C ILE A 7 -10.24 -6.00 22.98
N LYS A 8 -9.98 -4.80 23.55
CA LYS A 8 -9.72 -4.62 24.98
C LYS A 8 -10.97 -4.61 25.86
N GLY A 9 -12.13 -4.45 25.29
CA GLY A 9 -13.41 -4.41 26.01
C GLY A 9 -14.54 -3.89 25.14
N SER A 10 -15.75 -3.82 25.73
CA SER A 10 -16.93 -3.26 25.08
C SER A 10 -16.84 -1.73 25.03
N SER A 11 -17.11 -1.15 23.86
CA SER A 11 -17.12 0.31 23.70
C SER A 11 -18.36 0.91 24.36
N GLU A 12 -18.22 2.04 25.03
CA GLU A 12 -19.34 2.83 25.57
C GLU A 12 -20.32 3.28 24.46
N LEU A 13 -19.83 3.43 23.23
CA LEU A 13 -20.66 3.78 22.07
C LEU A 13 -21.75 2.74 21.78
N LEU A 14 -21.52 1.47 22.12
CA LEU A 14 -22.51 0.40 21.94
C LEU A 14 -23.73 0.54 22.86
N LYS A 15 -23.67 1.40 23.88
CA LYS A 15 -24.81 1.72 24.75
C LYS A 15 -25.77 2.74 24.12
N LEU A 16 -25.35 3.42 23.05
CA LEU A 16 -26.19 4.40 22.36
C LEU A 16 -27.17 3.69 21.43
N LYS A 17 -28.46 3.91 21.66
CA LYS A 17 -29.56 3.30 20.86
C LYS A 17 -29.57 3.78 19.39
N THR A 18 -28.90 4.89 19.10
CA THR A 18 -28.79 5.49 17.77
C THR A 18 -27.66 4.90 16.92
N ILE A 19 -26.79 4.08 17.53
CA ILE A 19 -25.67 3.45 16.84
C ILE A 19 -26.03 2.00 16.53
N LEU A 20 -26.04 1.68 15.24
CA LEU A 20 -26.23 0.33 14.72
C LEU A 20 -24.86 -0.25 14.36
N PHE A 21 -24.30 -1.09 15.23
CA PHE A 21 -23.05 -1.77 14.94
C PHE A 21 -23.27 -2.96 14.00
N PRO A 22 -22.44 -3.16 12.93
CA PRO A 22 -21.30 -2.32 12.50
C PRO A 22 -21.68 -1.19 11.54
N TRP A 23 -22.92 -1.04 11.15
CA TRP A 23 -23.39 -0.22 10.03
C TRP A 23 -23.18 1.28 10.22
N SER A 24 -23.14 1.76 11.46
CA SER A 24 -22.83 3.17 11.75
C SER A 24 -21.35 3.51 11.68
N PHE A 25 -20.49 2.53 11.37
CA PHE A 25 -19.05 2.70 11.23
C PHE A 25 -18.60 2.26 9.84
N PRO A 26 -18.85 3.10 8.82
CA PRO A 26 -18.41 2.78 7.47
C PRO A 26 -16.88 2.70 7.42
N THR A 27 -16.38 1.80 6.60
CA THR A 27 -14.96 1.68 6.34
C THR A 27 -14.47 2.93 5.61
N ASP A 28 -13.52 3.63 6.20
CA ASP A 28 -12.84 4.72 5.54
C ASP A 28 -11.78 4.17 4.57
N ILE A 29 -12.02 4.37 3.28
CA ILE A 29 -11.14 3.89 2.20
C ILE A 29 -9.73 4.50 2.33
N MET A 30 -9.62 5.74 2.78
CA MET A 30 -8.34 6.42 2.91
C MET A 30 -7.47 5.71 3.96
N HIS A 31 -8.00 5.49 5.16
CA HIS A 31 -7.25 4.82 6.23
C HIS A 31 -7.07 3.33 5.97
N LEU A 32 -8.13 2.64 5.51
CA LEU A 32 -8.03 1.21 5.29
C LEU A 32 -7.13 0.89 4.10
N PHE A 33 -7.39 1.48 2.96
CA PHE A 33 -6.74 1.07 1.72
C PHE A 33 -5.40 1.79 1.50
N PHE A 34 -5.39 3.12 1.60
CA PHE A 34 -4.19 3.87 1.22
C PHE A 34 -3.17 4.00 2.35
N GLU A 35 -3.57 3.99 3.61
CA GLU A 35 -2.62 4.05 4.74
C GLU A 35 -2.24 2.67 5.31
N ASN A 36 -2.99 1.61 4.99
CA ASN A 36 -2.69 0.27 5.46
C ASN A 36 -2.35 -0.71 4.33
N VAL A 37 -3.29 -0.95 3.41
CA VAL A 37 -3.09 -1.99 2.38
C VAL A 37 -1.97 -1.62 1.41
N ALA A 38 -1.93 -0.39 0.91
CA ALA A 38 -0.93 0.02 -0.07
C ALA A 38 0.52 -0.03 0.48
N PRO A 39 0.83 0.45 1.71
CA PRO A 39 2.14 0.24 2.34
C PRO A 39 2.51 -1.23 2.52
N GLN A 40 1.55 -2.07 2.90
CA GLN A 40 1.79 -3.50 3.06
C GLN A 40 2.11 -4.17 1.73
N MET A 41 1.39 -3.85 0.67
CA MET A 41 1.69 -4.35 -0.68
C MET A 41 3.10 -3.96 -1.12
N TYR A 42 3.50 -2.70 -0.89
CA TYR A 42 4.87 -2.28 -1.16
C TYR A 42 5.89 -3.08 -0.34
N ALA A 43 5.61 -3.32 0.94
CA ALA A 43 6.49 -4.11 1.80
C ALA A 43 6.64 -5.56 1.31
N HIS A 44 5.56 -6.18 0.81
CA HIS A 44 5.60 -7.50 0.19
C HIS A 44 6.48 -7.52 -1.07
N TRP A 45 6.31 -6.56 -1.97
CA TRP A 45 7.09 -6.47 -3.19
C TRP A 45 8.56 -6.11 -2.97
N SER A 46 8.91 -5.55 -1.79
CA SER A 46 10.27 -5.07 -1.46
C SER A 46 11.02 -5.93 -0.46
N GLU A 47 10.59 -7.19 -0.23
CA GLU A 47 11.21 -8.14 0.72
C GLU A 47 11.22 -7.67 2.19
N LYS A 48 10.47 -6.62 2.52
CA LYS A 48 10.47 -6.02 3.86
C LYS A 48 9.38 -6.55 4.79
N PHE A 49 8.46 -7.34 4.27
CA PHE A 49 7.30 -7.82 5.03
C PHE A 49 7.64 -8.95 5.98
N PHE A 50 8.40 -9.94 5.50
CA PHE A 50 8.86 -11.04 6.32
C PHE A 50 10.27 -10.74 6.81
N ASN A 51 10.46 -10.57 8.11
CA ASN A 51 11.80 -10.52 8.70
C ASN A 51 12.60 -11.73 8.24
N ASN A 52 13.77 -11.53 7.73
CA ASN A 52 14.70 -12.41 6.99
C ASN A 52 14.93 -13.84 7.53
N SER A 53 14.22 -14.30 8.53
CA SER A 53 14.43 -15.60 9.17
C SER A 53 13.77 -16.79 8.46
N LEU A 54 12.90 -16.55 7.47
CA LEU A 54 12.14 -17.61 6.78
C LEU A 54 12.26 -17.57 5.24
N SER A 55 12.92 -16.59 4.67
CA SER A 55 13.05 -16.48 3.20
C SER A 55 14.27 -17.25 2.67
N LEU A 56 14.24 -18.59 2.77
CA LEU A 56 15.14 -19.45 1.98
C LEU A 56 14.73 -19.54 0.49
N LEU A 57 13.59 -18.93 0.13
CA LEU A 57 13.07 -18.92 -1.22
C LEU A 57 12.69 -17.48 -1.56
N SER A 58 13.46 -16.85 -2.44
CA SER A 58 13.05 -15.58 -3.11
C SER A 58 11.71 -15.84 -3.82
N ASN A 59 10.70 -15.03 -3.48
CA ASN A 59 9.40 -15.14 -4.13
C ASN A 59 9.45 -14.41 -5.48
N ASP A 60 8.87 -15.00 -6.50
CA ASP A 60 8.85 -14.43 -7.88
C ASP A 60 8.15 -13.06 -8.01
N TYR A 61 7.51 -12.58 -6.94
CA TYR A 61 6.88 -11.26 -6.90
C TYR A 61 7.71 -10.20 -6.16
N GLU A 62 8.84 -10.59 -5.59
CA GLU A 62 9.74 -9.70 -4.87
C GLU A 62 10.70 -9.02 -5.84
N LEU A 63 10.80 -7.70 -5.75
CA LEU A 63 11.68 -6.91 -6.58
C LEU A 63 12.98 -6.60 -5.83
N SER A 64 14.09 -6.71 -6.54
CA SER A 64 15.40 -6.37 -6.02
C SER A 64 15.54 -4.86 -5.75
N LYS A 65 16.50 -4.50 -4.90
CA LYS A 65 16.81 -3.11 -4.60
C LYS A 65 17.10 -2.27 -5.84
N SER A 66 17.84 -2.82 -6.81
CA SER A 66 18.16 -2.13 -8.07
C SER A 66 16.93 -1.85 -8.94
N GLN A 67 15.95 -2.75 -8.93
CA GLN A 67 14.69 -2.54 -9.63
C GLN A 67 13.89 -1.42 -8.98
N TRP A 68 13.82 -1.37 -7.65
CA TRP A 68 13.17 -0.28 -6.92
C TRP A 68 13.85 1.08 -7.13
N GLU A 69 15.18 1.12 -7.19
CA GLU A 69 15.91 2.33 -7.56
C GLU A 69 15.54 2.80 -8.97
N SER A 70 15.44 1.88 -9.92
CA SER A 70 15.01 2.18 -11.30
C SER A 70 13.58 2.74 -11.34
N ILE A 71 12.67 2.15 -10.60
CA ILE A 71 11.28 2.62 -10.46
C ILE A 71 11.25 4.04 -9.89
N GLY A 72 12.02 4.31 -8.84
CA GLY A 72 12.12 5.64 -8.25
C GLY A 72 12.59 6.71 -9.23
N VAL A 73 13.61 6.40 -10.06
CA VAL A 73 14.09 7.29 -11.13
C VAL A 73 13.00 7.54 -12.18
N GLN A 74 12.24 6.51 -12.55
CA GLN A 74 11.13 6.65 -13.51
C GLN A 74 10.02 7.55 -12.94
N MET A 75 9.67 7.40 -11.66
CA MET A 75 8.70 8.25 -10.99
C MET A 75 9.11 9.73 -11.01
N GLU A 76 10.36 10.05 -10.77
CA GLU A 76 10.85 11.44 -10.82
C GLU A 76 10.81 12.03 -12.25
N LYS A 77 10.93 11.20 -13.28
CA LYS A 77 10.75 11.66 -14.68
C LYS A 77 9.27 11.95 -14.96
N ILE A 78 8.37 11.02 -14.63
CA ILE A 78 6.94 11.14 -14.87
C ILE A 78 6.34 12.32 -14.09
N LYS A 79 6.87 12.62 -12.92
CA LYS A 79 6.41 13.72 -12.08
C LYS A 79 6.34 15.07 -12.78
N LYS A 80 7.23 15.31 -13.76
CA LYS A 80 7.28 16.57 -14.52
C LYS A 80 6.11 16.70 -15.49
N ASP A 81 5.60 15.59 -15.97
CA ASP A 81 4.56 15.53 -16.99
C ASP A 81 3.18 15.26 -16.39
N MET A 82 3.09 15.11 -15.07
CA MET A 82 1.83 14.80 -14.39
C MET A 82 0.92 16.04 -14.34
N PRO A 83 -0.34 15.93 -14.82
CA PRO A 83 -1.30 17.03 -14.74
C PRO A 83 -1.61 17.43 -13.30
N THR A 84 -1.75 18.74 -13.07
CA THR A 84 -2.04 19.30 -11.73
C THR A 84 -3.39 18.83 -11.17
N ASP A 85 -4.35 18.50 -12.03
CA ASP A 85 -5.70 18.06 -11.66
C ASP A 85 -5.72 16.69 -10.95
N ILE A 86 -4.68 15.88 -11.17
CA ILE A 86 -4.53 14.57 -10.50
C ILE A 86 -4.06 14.75 -9.05
N GLY A 87 -3.64 15.95 -8.69
CA GLY A 87 -3.11 16.29 -7.38
C GLY A 87 -1.60 16.10 -7.29
N ARG A 88 -1.09 16.07 -6.07
CA ARG A 88 0.35 16.00 -5.84
C ARG A 88 0.92 14.66 -6.33
N PRO A 89 1.90 14.65 -7.23
CA PRO A 89 2.58 13.44 -7.64
C PRO A 89 3.34 12.82 -6.46
N PRO A 90 3.34 11.47 -6.34
CA PRO A 90 4.11 10.82 -5.31
C PRO A 90 5.60 11.06 -5.53
N ARG A 91 6.33 11.17 -4.43
CA ARG A 91 7.78 11.24 -4.44
C ARG A 91 8.37 9.89 -4.87
N ASP A 92 9.69 9.84 -5.09
CA ASP A 92 10.42 8.58 -5.29
C ASP A 92 10.09 7.58 -4.15
N ILE A 93 9.41 6.50 -4.48
CA ILE A 93 8.92 5.54 -3.49
C ILE A 93 10.06 4.80 -2.81
N PHE A 94 11.14 4.52 -3.51
CA PHE A 94 12.28 3.83 -2.95
C PHE A 94 12.91 4.62 -1.78
N LYS A 95 13.02 5.95 -1.93
CA LYS A 95 13.63 6.82 -0.93
C LYS A 95 12.67 7.27 0.17
N TYR A 96 11.40 7.52 -0.18
CA TYR A 96 10.50 8.29 0.68
C TYR A 96 9.25 7.53 1.15
N HIS A 97 9.10 6.23 0.85
CA HIS A 97 7.91 5.44 1.21
C HIS A 97 7.52 5.53 2.70
N ASN A 98 8.51 5.58 3.61
CA ASN A 98 8.23 5.69 5.06
C ASN A 98 7.53 7.00 5.47
N GLY A 99 7.63 8.03 4.64
CA GLY A 99 7.01 9.33 4.90
C GLY A 99 5.88 9.66 3.92
N TYR A 100 5.37 8.69 3.17
CA TYR A 100 4.25 8.88 2.27
C TYR A 100 2.98 9.21 3.04
N LYS A 101 2.22 10.15 2.52
CA LYS A 101 0.86 10.45 2.97
C LYS A 101 -0.15 9.58 2.24
N ALA A 102 -1.36 9.45 2.77
CA ALA A 102 -2.43 8.68 2.15
C ALA A 102 -2.65 9.04 0.66
N VAL A 103 -2.55 10.32 0.30
CA VAL A 103 -2.67 10.78 -1.09
C VAL A 103 -1.53 10.29 -1.98
N GLU A 104 -0.31 10.19 -1.46
CA GLU A 104 0.84 9.66 -2.21
C GLU A 104 0.69 8.15 -2.41
N TRP A 105 0.25 7.42 -1.39
CA TRP A 105 -0.08 6.00 -1.49
C TRP A 105 -1.24 5.74 -2.45
N LYS A 106 -2.29 6.57 -2.39
CA LYS A 106 -3.40 6.52 -3.36
C LYS A 106 -2.89 6.66 -4.80
N ASN A 107 -2.12 7.71 -5.07
CA ASN A 107 -1.62 7.95 -6.41
C ASN A 107 -0.66 6.84 -6.85
N TRP A 108 0.20 6.35 -5.94
CA TRP A 108 1.05 5.21 -6.20
C TRP A 108 0.24 3.99 -6.63
N ILE A 109 -0.70 3.53 -5.81
CA ILE A 109 -1.39 2.26 -6.06
C ILE A 109 -2.32 2.32 -7.28
N ILE A 110 -2.97 3.47 -7.54
CA ILE A 110 -3.94 3.61 -8.61
C ILE A 110 -3.28 3.95 -9.96
N LEU A 111 -2.25 4.79 -9.97
CA LEU A 111 -1.74 5.36 -11.20
C LEU A 111 -0.37 4.82 -11.59
N PHE A 112 0.51 4.54 -10.63
CA PHE A 112 1.92 4.25 -10.89
C PHE A 112 2.28 2.78 -10.73
N SER A 113 1.65 2.07 -9.79
CA SER A 113 2.08 0.71 -9.45
C SER A 113 1.99 -0.23 -10.64
N LEU A 114 0.84 -0.32 -11.31
CA LEU A 114 0.65 -1.25 -12.41
C LEU A 114 1.62 -0.99 -13.57
N PRO A 115 1.67 0.22 -14.18
CA PRO A 115 2.55 0.44 -15.33
C PRO A 115 4.06 0.35 -14.99
N LEU A 116 4.46 0.68 -13.76
CA LEU A 116 5.86 0.59 -13.37
C LEU A 116 6.28 -0.82 -12.96
N LEU A 117 5.39 -1.60 -12.38
CA LEU A 117 5.67 -2.98 -11.97
C LEU A 117 5.53 -3.98 -13.11
N GLU A 118 4.77 -3.65 -14.15
CA GLU A 118 4.55 -4.53 -15.31
C GLU A 118 5.85 -5.00 -15.97
N ALA A 119 6.88 -4.15 -15.96
CA ALA A 119 8.19 -4.49 -16.53
C ALA A 119 9.00 -5.49 -15.69
N TYR A 120 8.64 -5.68 -14.42
CA TYR A 120 9.43 -6.46 -13.47
C TYR A 120 8.69 -7.67 -12.91
N LEU A 121 7.37 -7.61 -12.78
CA LEU A 121 6.55 -8.70 -12.27
C LEU A 121 6.26 -9.76 -13.35
N ASN A 122 6.22 -11.01 -12.93
CA ASN A 122 5.79 -12.09 -13.80
C ASN A 122 4.33 -11.86 -14.26
N LYS A 123 4.04 -12.15 -15.52
CA LYS A 123 2.71 -11.97 -16.12
C LYS A 123 1.56 -12.62 -15.34
N ARG A 124 1.83 -13.71 -14.61
CA ARG A 124 0.83 -14.37 -13.76
C ARG A 124 0.29 -13.49 -12.63
N TYR A 125 1.07 -12.47 -12.18
CA TYR A 125 0.65 -11.48 -11.17
C TYR A 125 -0.03 -10.25 -11.77
N LEU A 126 0.03 -10.12 -13.08
CA LEU A 126 -0.57 -9.05 -13.86
C LEU A 126 -1.81 -9.53 -14.61
N ALA A 127 -2.22 -10.79 -14.37
CA ALA A 127 -3.32 -11.41 -15.09
C ALA A 127 -4.57 -10.55 -15.04
N LYS A 128 -5.01 -10.19 -16.22
CA LYS A 128 -6.32 -9.62 -16.49
C LYS A 128 -7.19 -10.80 -16.93
N GLU A 129 -8.19 -11.08 -16.18
CA GLU A 129 -9.37 -11.74 -16.74
C GLU A 129 -10.39 -10.70 -17.13
#